data_ec407af23075340e9565da3660ffc643
#
_entry.id   ec407af23075340e9565da3660ffc643
#
_cell.length_a   1.000
_cell.length_b   1.000
_cell.length_c   1.000
_cell.angle_alpha   90.00
_cell.angle_beta   90.00
_cell.angle_gamma   90.00
#
_symmetry.space_group_name_H-M   'P 1'
#
loop_
_entity.id
_entity.type
_entity.pdbx_description
1 polymer ?
#
loop_
_entity_poly.entity_id
_entity_poly.type
_entity_poly.pdbx_seq_one_letter_code
_entity_poly.pdbx_strand_id
1 'polypeptide(L)'
;SLTGAAGSGLDASAVDRLVDVVADARKRGAEVLVVSSGAIAAGLAPLGLQTRPKDLSTQQAAASVGQGLLIHRYTESFARYGITASQVLLTTTDVVRRSHYSNAQRALFKLISMGVVPVINENDTVGTSEIRFGDNDRLAALVALLTQADLLVLVSDIDALYDAPPTESGAKKIAEVKDLADIAEIKLGGAGSAGVGSGGMVTKIEA
;
A
#
# COMPACT_ATOMS: atom_id res chain seq x y z
N SER A 1 9.03 3.04 -4.34
CA SER A 1 8.19 2.00 -4.95
C SER A 1 8.71 0.62 -4.59
N LEU A 2 7.81 -0.35 -4.36
CA LEU A 2 8.18 -1.76 -4.14
C LEU A 2 8.37 -2.54 -5.46
N THR A 3 8.13 -1.88 -6.58
CA THR A 3 8.30 -2.44 -7.92
C THR A 3 9.52 -1.83 -8.57
N GLY A 4 10.30 -2.66 -9.25
CA GLY A 4 11.47 -2.22 -10.01
C GLY A 4 11.09 -1.33 -11.20
N ALA A 5 12.10 -0.71 -11.82
CA ALA A 5 11.90 0.13 -13.00
C ALA A 5 11.21 -0.67 -14.12
N ALA A 6 10.27 -0.01 -14.82
CA ALA A 6 9.57 -0.53 -16.00
C ALA A 6 8.89 -1.91 -15.85
N GLY A 7 8.33 -2.22 -14.67
CA GLY A 7 7.54 -3.45 -14.51
C GLY A 7 8.37 -4.73 -14.33
N SER A 8 9.63 -4.62 -13.94
CA SER A 8 10.53 -5.76 -13.74
C SER A 8 10.22 -6.64 -12.52
N GLY A 9 9.01 -6.56 -11.96
CA GLY A 9 8.60 -7.34 -10.79
C GLY A 9 8.85 -6.62 -9.46
N LEU A 10 8.95 -7.39 -8.37
CA LEU A 10 9.22 -6.85 -7.04
C LEU A 10 10.70 -6.46 -6.88
N ASP A 11 10.95 -5.29 -6.32
CA ASP A 11 12.27 -4.91 -5.83
C ASP A 11 12.48 -5.52 -4.42
N ALA A 12 13.20 -6.62 -4.37
CA ALA A 12 13.49 -7.32 -3.13
C ALA A 12 14.19 -6.42 -2.11
N SER A 13 15.09 -5.53 -2.55
CA SER A 13 15.82 -4.61 -1.67
C SER A 13 14.91 -3.52 -1.10
N ALA A 14 13.89 -3.09 -1.84
CA ALA A 14 12.90 -2.15 -1.34
C ALA A 14 12.02 -2.77 -0.26
N VAL A 15 11.63 -4.04 -0.43
CA VAL A 15 10.91 -4.79 0.62
C VAL A 15 11.80 -4.93 1.86
N ASP A 16 13.08 -5.29 1.71
CA ASP A 16 14.01 -5.43 2.83
C ASP A 16 14.16 -4.12 3.60
N ARG A 17 14.39 -3.00 2.92
CA ARG A 17 14.48 -1.67 3.58
C ARG A 17 13.20 -1.31 4.35
N LEU A 18 12.03 -1.59 3.79
CA LEU A 18 10.77 -1.35 4.50
C LEU A 18 10.67 -2.22 5.74
N VAL A 19 10.99 -3.51 5.63
CA VAL A 19 10.93 -4.45 6.75
C VAL A 19 11.96 -4.08 7.83
N ASP A 20 13.14 -3.57 7.46
CA ASP A 20 14.15 -3.09 8.42
C ASP A 20 13.57 -1.96 9.29
N VAL A 21 12.89 -1.01 8.68
CA VAL A 21 12.22 0.10 9.40
C VAL A 21 11.09 -0.40 10.30
N VAL A 22 10.27 -1.33 9.81
CA VAL A 22 9.17 -1.92 10.59
C VAL A 22 9.71 -2.72 11.78
N ALA A 23 10.76 -3.53 11.56
CA ALA A 23 11.39 -4.30 12.63
C ALA A 23 11.99 -3.41 13.72
N ASP A 24 12.60 -2.28 13.32
CA ASP A 24 13.11 -1.30 14.26
C ASP A 24 12.01 -0.59 15.05
N ALA A 25 10.90 -0.21 14.42
CA ALA A 25 9.74 0.33 15.12
C ALA A 25 9.17 -0.67 16.14
N ARG A 26 9.08 -1.94 15.78
CA ARG A 26 8.64 -2.99 16.69
C ARG A 26 9.56 -3.21 17.88
N LYS A 27 10.87 -3.13 17.69
CA LYS A 27 11.86 -3.17 18.80
C LYS A 27 11.64 -2.05 19.82
N ARG A 28 11.12 -0.91 19.36
CA ARG A 28 10.72 0.22 20.22
C ARG A 28 9.34 0.08 20.84
N GLY A 29 8.66 -1.05 20.66
CA GLY A 29 7.35 -1.34 21.24
C GLY A 29 6.14 -0.93 20.41
N ALA A 30 6.34 -0.46 19.17
CA ALA A 30 5.22 -0.12 18.30
C ALA A 30 4.52 -1.38 17.75
N GLU A 31 3.21 -1.36 17.69
CA GLU A 31 2.40 -2.30 16.92
C GLU A 31 2.30 -1.79 15.47
N VAL A 32 2.67 -2.61 14.51
CA VAL A 32 2.78 -2.17 13.10
C VAL A 32 1.99 -3.08 12.18
N LEU A 33 1.22 -2.45 11.30
CA LEU A 33 0.58 -3.09 10.14
C LEU A 33 1.22 -2.52 8.86
N VAL A 34 1.29 -3.33 7.82
CA VAL A 34 1.79 -2.91 6.52
C VAL A 34 0.66 -3.01 5.51
N VAL A 35 0.34 -1.90 4.83
CA VAL A 35 -0.53 -1.93 3.65
C VAL A 35 0.36 -1.85 2.42
N SER A 36 0.31 -2.87 1.58
CA SER A 36 1.24 -3.05 0.48
C SER A 36 0.53 -3.11 -0.86
N SER A 37 1.18 -2.63 -1.90
CA SER A 37 0.82 -2.84 -3.30
C SER A 37 1.88 -3.71 -3.98
N GLY A 38 1.71 -3.94 -5.29
CA GLY A 38 2.71 -4.62 -6.11
C GLY A 38 2.35 -6.03 -6.53
N ALA A 39 1.20 -6.58 -6.11
CA ALA A 39 0.78 -7.93 -6.49
C ALA A 39 0.68 -8.10 -8.01
N ILE A 40 -0.01 -7.21 -8.72
CA ILE A 40 -0.12 -7.28 -10.20
C ILE A 40 1.28 -7.26 -10.82
N ALA A 41 2.14 -6.33 -10.41
CA ALA A 41 3.51 -6.22 -10.96
C ALA A 41 4.35 -7.48 -10.70
N ALA A 42 4.23 -8.07 -9.50
CA ALA A 42 4.91 -9.32 -9.16
C ALA A 42 4.47 -10.50 -10.03
N GLY A 43 3.22 -10.51 -10.48
CA GLY A 43 2.66 -11.57 -11.31
C GLY A 43 2.94 -11.44 -12.80
N LEU A 44 3.45 -10.30 -13.29
CA LEU A 44 3.67 -10.08 -14.71
C LEU A 44 4.69 -11.07 -15.30
N ALA A 45 5.88 -11.11 -14.73
CA ALA A 45 6.97 -11.94 -15.25
C ALA A 45 6.66 -13.45 -15.25
N PRO A 46 6.10 -14.04 -14.17
CA PRO A 46 5.68 -15.44 -14.18
C PRO A 46 4.65 -15.79 -15.25
N LEU A 47 3.82 -14.82 -15.66
CA LEU A 47 2.81 -14.98 -16.71
C LEU A 47 3.32 -14.60 -18.10
N GLY A 48 4.61 -14.27 -18.25
CA GLY A 48 5.20 -13.84 -19.53
C GLY A 48 4.72 -12.48 -20.02
N LEU A 49 4.14 -11.65 -19.13
CA LEU A 49 3.61 -10.34 -19.47
C LEU A 49 4.71 -9.27 -19.35
N GLN A 50 4.91 -8.50 -20.42
CA GLN A 50 5.94 -7.44 -20.46
C GLN A 50 5.44 -6.11 -19.87
N THR A 51 4.12 -5.89 -19.87
CA THR A 51 3.51 -4.65 -19.41
C THR A 51 2.24 -4.94 -18.63
N ARG A 52 1.79 -3.97 -17.83
CA ARG A 52 0.53 -4.09 -17.07
C ARG A 52 -0.65 -4.26 -18.03
N PRO A 53 -1.44 -5.34 -17.88
CA PRO A 53 -2.62 -5.59 -18.73
C PRO A 53 -3.66 -4.48 -18.56
N LYS A 54 -4.42 -4.23 -19.63
CA LYS A 54 -5.54 -3.27 -19.59
C LYS A 54 -6.86 -3.93 -19.21
N ASP A 55 -7.04 -5.19 -19.57
CA ASP A 55 -8.25 -5.94 -19.26
C ASP A 55 -8.25 -6.46 -17.82
N LEU A 56 -9.44 -6.47 -17.22
CA LEU A 56 -9.63 -6.80 -15.81
C LEU A 56 -9.23 -8.25 -15.50
N SER A 57 -9.61 -9.21 -16.32
CA SER A 57 -9.37 -10.63 -16.06
C SER A 57 -7.88 -10.99 -16.05
N THR A 58 -7.09 -10.40 -16.94
CA THR A 58 -5.63 -10.57 -16.94
C THR A 58 -4.98 -9.87 -15.75
N GLN A 59 -5.50 -8.69 -15.34
CA GLN A 59 -5.04 -8.04 -14.10
C GLN A 59 -5.32 -8.90 -12.87
N GLN A 60 -6.52 -9.48 -12.77
CA GLN A 60 -6.89 -10.38 -11.66
C GLN A 60 -6.02 -11.64 -11.63
N ALA A 61 -5.74 -12.25 -12.80
CA ALA A 61 -4.83 -13.38 -12.89
C ALA A 61 -3.41 -13.02 -12.46
N ALA A 62 -2.89 -11.87 -12.90
CA ALA A 62 -1.58 -11.37 -12.49
C ALA A 62 -1.53 -11.07 -10.98
N ALA A 63 -2.58 -10.45 -10.42
CA ALA A 63 -2.68 -10.21 -8.99
C ALA A 63 -2.69 -11.53 -8.19
N SER A 64 -3.43 -12.52 -8.65
CA SER A 64 -3.52 -13.85 -8.00
C SER A 64 -2.16 -14.54 -7.91
N VAL A 65 -1.42 -14.57 -9.01
CA VAL A 65 -0.06 -15.15 -9.04
C VAL A 65 0.91 -14.30 -8.20
N GLY A 66 0.88 -13.00 -8.40
CA GLY A 66 1.83 -12.09 -7.78
C GLY A 66 1.60 -11.86 -6.30
N GLN A 67 0.37 -12.02 -5.79
CA GLN A 67 0.09 -11.91 -4.37
C GLN A 67 0.82 -12.98 -3.54
N GLY A 68 0.90 -14.20 -4.06
CA GLY A 68 1.68 -15.27 -3.44
C GLY A 68 3.17 -14.93 -3.36
N LEU A 69 3.72 -14.35 -4.43
CA LEU A 69 5.13 -13.92 -4.47
C LEU A 69 5.39 -12.75 -3.53
N LEU A 70 4.48 -11.78 -3.48
CA LEU A 70 4.57 -10.63 -2.60
C LEU A 70 4.61 -11.03 -1.12
N ILE A 71 3.66 -11.85 -0.68
CA ILE A 71 3.63 -12.28 0.73
C ILE A 71 4.80 -13.20 1.08
N HIS A 72 5.22 -14.07 0.16
CA HIS A 72 6.41 -14.88 0.35
C HIS A 72 7.64 -14.00 0.61
N ARG A 73 7.85 -12.96 -0.20
CA ARG A 73 8.97 -12.02 -0.05
C ARG A 73 8.92 -11.29 1.29
N TYR A 74 7.76 -10.83 1.74
CA TYR A 74 7.61 -10.25 3.08
C TYR A 74 7.94 -11.25 4.18
N THR A 75 7.45 -12.48 4.08
CA THR A 75 7.71 -13.54 5.06
C THR A 75 9.21 -13.82 5.19
N GLU A 76 9.93 -13.96 4.08
CA GLU A 76 11.39 -14.13 4.09
C GLU A 76 12.10 -12.95 4.73
N SER A 77 11.67 -11.73 4.38
CA SER A 77 12.30 -10.52 4.91
C SER A 77 12.07 -10.35 6.41
N PHE A 78 10.87 -10.58 6.91
CA PHE A 78 10.55 -10.53 8.34
C PHE A 78 11.20 -11.67 9.14
N ALA A 79 11.42 -12.85 8.53
CA ALA A 79 12.11 -13.97 9.17
C ALA A 79 13.54 -13.61 9.61
N ARG A 80 14.21 -12.65 8.93
CA ARG A 80 15.53 -12.12 9.36
C ARG A 80 15.52 -11.56 10.79
N TYR A 81 14.35 -11.14 11.25
CA TYR A 81 14.13 -10.55 12.58
C TYR A 81 13.34 -11.45 13.53
N GLY A 82 13.05 -12.70 13.14
CA GLY A 82 12.20 -13.60 13.90
C GLY A 82 10.74 -13.12 14.01
N ILE A 83 10.29 -12.25 13.10
CA ILE A 83 8.94 -11.70 13.08
C ILE A 83 8.07 -12.54 12.15
N THR A 84 6.90 -12.96 12.64
CA THR A 84 5.88 -13.61 11.83
C THR A 84 5.08 -12.56 11.06
N ALA A 85 5.01 -12.70 9.74
CA ALA A 85 4.09 -11.93 8.89
C ALA A 85 2.84 -12.75 8.58
N SER A 86 1.70 -12.07 8.38
CA SER A 86 0.46 -12.68 7.89
C SER A 86 -0.06 -11.93 6.69
N GLN A 87 -0.77 -12.64 5.80
CA GLN A 87 -1.51 -12.02 4.70
C GLN A 87 -2.93 -11.72 5.13
N VAL A 88 -3.39 -10.49 4.82
CA VAL A 88 -4.80 -10.11 4.95
C VAL A 88 -5.23 -9.43 3.64
N LEU A 89 -6.25 -9.97 3.00
CA LEU A 89 -6.80 -9.40 1.77
C LEU A 89 -8.19 -8.83 2.05
N LEU A 90 -8.37 -7.56 1.72
CA LEU A 90 -9.61 -6.83 1.94
C LEU A 90 -10.18 -6.31 0.62
N THR A 91 -11.51 -6.26 0.55
CA THR A 91 -12.25 -5.54 -0.49
C THR A 91 -12.91 -4.30 0.10
N THR A 92 -13.38 -3.38 -0.75
CA THR A 92 -14.17 -2.23 -0.31
C THR A 92 -15.40 -2.67 0.51
N THR A 93 -16.02 -3.80 0.13
CA THR A 93 -17.17 -4.36 0.84
C THR A 93 -16.83 -4.75 2.28
N ASP A 94 -15.61 -5.26 2.52
CA ASP A 94 -15.18 -5.71 3.85
C ASP A 94 -15.01 -4.57 4.85
N VAL A 95 -14.71 -3.36 4.36
CA VAL A 95 -14.58 -2.16 5.21
C VAL A 95 -15.86 -1.33 5.31
N VAL A 96 -16.85 -1.54 4.44
CA VAL A 96 -18.14 -0.81 4.44
C VAL A 96 -19.23 -1.58 5.18
N ARG A 97 -19.34 -2.90 4.97
CA ARG A 97 -20.37 -3.73 5.61
C ARG A 97 -20.02 -3.99 7.08
N ARG A 98 -20.90 -3.59 7.99
CA ARG A 98 -20.70 -3.66 9.44
C ARG A 98 -20.24 -5.06 9.95
N SER A 99 -20.81 -6.14 9.43
CA SER A 99 -20.44 -7.51 9.84
C SER A 99 -19.02 -7.88 9.41
N HIS A 100 -18.65 -7.54 8.16
CA HIS A 100 -17.31 -7.77 7.62
C HIS A 100 -16.29 -6.88 8.32
N TYR A 101 -16.61 -5.60 8.50
CA TYR A 101 -15.79 -4.64 9.25
C TYR A 101 -15.43 -5.18 10.63
N SER A 102 -16.42 -5.63 11.43
CA SER A 102 -16.18 -6.15 12.77
C SER A 102 -15.35 -7.43 12.77
N ASN A 103 -15.47 -8.28 11.74
CA ASN A 103 -14.68 -9.49 11.60
C ASN A 103 -13.23 -9.15 11.24
N ALA A 104 -13.01 -8.26 10.25
CA ALA A 104 -11.69 -7.80 9.86
C ALA A 104 -10.96 -7.14 11.04
N GLN A 105 -11.64 -6.26 11.77
CA GLN A 105 -11.11 -5.59 12.95
C GLN A 105 -10.65 -6.59 14.01
N ARG A 106 -11.51 -7.55 14.38
CA ARG A 106 -11.16 -8.59 15.38
C ARG A 106 -9.99 -9.45 14.94
N ALA A 107 -9.93 -9.81 13.65
CA ALA A 107 -8.82 -10.60 13.13
C ALA A 107 -7.50 -9.82 13.19
N LEU A 108 -7.50 -8.54 12.79
CA LEU A 108 -6.32 -7.69 12.84
C LEU A 108 -5.84 -7.49 14.28
N PHE A 109 -6.72 -7.15 15.21
CA PHE A 109 -6.35 -7.02 16.62
C PHE A 109 -5.81 -8.33 17.19
N LYS A 110 -6.38 -9.49 16.81
CA LYS A 110 -5.88 -10.78 17.25
C LYS A 110 -4.48 -11.06 16.72
N LEU A 111 -4.21 -10.79 15.44
CA LEU A 111 -2.88 -10.94 14.86
C LEU A 111 -1.85 -10.06 15.58
N ILE A 112 -2.18 -8.78 15.79
CA ILE A 112 -1.32 -7.83 16.51
C ILE A 112 -1.03 -8.32 17.93
N SER A 113 -2.06 -8.74 18.69
CA SER A 113 -1.90 -9.26 20.04
C SER A 113 -1.05 -10.53 20.14
N MET A 114 -0.93 -11.28 19.05
CA MET A 114 -0.05 -12.44 18.91
C MET A 114 1.37 -12.09 18.47
N GLY A 115 1.69 -10.81 18.31
CA GLY A 115 2.99 -10.34 17.85
C GLY A 115 3.23 -10.49 16.34
N VAL A 116 2.19 -10.79 15.57
CA VAL A 116 2.25 -10.93 14.11
C VAL A 116 2.18 -9.56 13.44
N VAL A 117 2.89 -9.35 12.34
CA VAL A 117 2.75 -8.18 11.47
C VAL A 117 1.78 -8.51 10.33
N PRO A 118 0.56 -7.92 10.30
CA PRO A 118 -0.33 -8.07 9.17
C PRO A 118 0.22 -7.31 7.95
N VAL A 119 0.36 -8.01 6.82
CA VAL A 119 0.60 -7.42 5.50
C VAL A 119 -0.73 -7.45 4.75
N ILE A 120 -1.28 -6.28 4.56
CA ILE A 120 -2.63 -6.06 4.04
C ILE A 120 -2.53 -5.60 2.59
N ASN A 121 -3.38 -6.13 1.72
CA ASN A 121 -3.53 -5.67 0.34
C ASN A 121 -5.00 -5.72 -0.07
N GLU A 122 -5.31 -5.07 -1.20
CA GLU A 122 -6.61 -5.25 -1.85
C GLU A 122 -6.73 -6.69 -2.38
N ASN A 123 -7.91 -7.28 -2.26
CA ASN A 123 -8.23 -8.56 -2.89
C ASN A 123 -8.56 -8.34 -4.38
N ASP A 124 -7.54 -8.04 -5.16
CA ASP A 124 -7.65 -7.77 -6.59
C ASP A 124 -8.30 -8.91 -7.37
N THR A 125 -8.23 -10.16 -6.87
CA THR A 125 -8.76 -11.34 -7.57
C THR A 125 -10.27 -11.30 -7.72
N VAL A 126 -10.97 -10.71 -6.75
CA VAL A 126 -12.45 -10.59 -6.75
C VAL A 126 -12.93 -9.15 -6.91
N GLY A 127 -12.03 -8.18 -6.94
CA GLY A 127 -12.35 -6.79 -7.16
C GLY A 127 -12.92 -6.54 -8.56
N THR A 128 -14.03 -5.82 -8.67
CA THR A 128 -14.56 -5.34 -9.96
C THR A 128 -14.05 -3.93 -10.25
N SER A 129 -14.12 -3.49 -11.51
CA SER A 129 -13.71 -2.14 -11.90
C SER A 129 -14.44 -1.02 -11.14
N GLU A 130 -15.67 -1.31 -10.68
CA GLU A 130 -16.51 -0.35 -9.95
C GLU A 130 -16.29 -0.36 -8.44
N ILE A 131 -15.69 -1.43 -7.88
CA ILE A 131 -15.58 -1.70 -6.44
C ILE A 131 -14.12 -1.75 -5.98
N ARG A 132 -13.15 -1.34 -6.79
CA ARG A 132 -11.75 -1.28 -6.40
C ARG A 132 -11.50 -0.05 -5.53
N PHE A 133 -10.61 -0.20 -4.56
CA PHE A 133 -10.07 0.96 -3.86
C PHE A 133 -9.34 1.90 -4.84
N GLY A 134 -8.86 1.35 -5.97
CA GLY A 134 -8.10 2.08 -6.97
C GLY A 134 -6.70 2.45 -6.50
N ASP A 135 -6.53 2.60 -5.19
CA ASP A 135 -5.27 2.94 -4.56
C ASP A 135 -5.17 2.39 -3.13
N ASN A 136 -4.02 1.84 -2.79
CA ASN A 136 -3.74 1.35 -1.45
C ASN A 136 -3.58 2.46 -0.40
N ASP A 137 -3.41 3.71 -0.78
CA ASP A 137 -3.42 4.84 0.17
C ASP A 137 -4.79 4.94 0.85
N ARG A 138 -5.88 4.86 0.08
CA ARG A 138 -7.24 4.83 0.63
C ARG A 138 -7.50 3.58 1.48
N LEU A 139 -7.01 2.41 1.04
CA LEU A 139 -7.10 1.20 1.86
C LEU A 139 -6.34 1.39 3.17
N ALA A 140 -5.15 2.00 3.14
CA ALA A 140 -4.35 2.27 4.33
C ALA A 140 -5.06 3.20 5.32
N ALA A 141 -5.72 4.25 4.84
CA ALA A 141 -6.53 5.13 5.68
C ALA A 141 -7.70 4.39 6.34
N LEU A 142 -8.42 3.56 5.57
CA LEU A 142 -9.51 2.75 6.11
C LEU A 142 -9.02 1.72 7.13
N VAL A 143 -7.86 1.09 6.90
CA VAL A 143 -7.24 0.19 7.87
C VAL A 143 -6.81 0.93 9.13
N ALA A 144 -6.25 2.14 9.00
CA ALA A 144 -5.90 2.97 10.15
C ALA A 144 -7.12 3.31 11.01
N LEU A 145 -8.24 3.69 10.39
CA LEU A 145 -9.52 3.89 11.08
C LEU A 145 -10.05 2.59 11.72
N LEU A 146 -10.01 1.48 10.97
CA LEU A 146 -10.46 0.17 11.43
C LEU A 146 -9.71 -0.31 12.67
N THR A 147 -8.42 -0.04 12.74
CA THR A 147 -7.53 -0.46 13.83
C THR A 147 -7.31 0.63 14.87
N GLN A 148 -7.89 1.81 14.70
CA GLN A 148 -7.68 2.97 15.57
C GLN A 148 -6.20 3.29 15.73
N ALA A 149 -5.47 3.28 14.62
CA ALA A 149 -4.03 3.53 14.63
C ALA A 149 -3.72 4.98 15.05
N ASP A 150 -2.70 5.15 15.88
CA ASP A 150 -2.23 6.46 16.34
C ASP A 150 -1.52 7.25 15.23
N LEU A 151 -0.97 6.54 14.23
CA LEU A 151 -0.21 7.12 13.14
C LEU A 151 -0.39 6.33 11.85
N LEU A 152 -0.68 7.02 10.75
CA LEU A 152 -0.60 6.51 9.39
C LEU A 152 0.61 7.11 8.67
N VAL A 153 1.48 6.26 8.12
CA VAL A 153 2.64 6.68 7.33
C VAL A 153 2.42 6.28 5.87
N LEU A 154 2.20 7.26 5.00
CA LEU A 154 2.10 7.06 3.56
C LEU A 154 3.48 7.21 2.91
N VAL A 155 4.05 6.08 2.46
CA VAL A 155 5.37 6.07 1.82
C VAL A 155 5.25 6.55 0.38
N SER A 156 6.10 7.50 -0.02
CA SER A 156 6.12 8.11 -1.34
C SER A 156 7.52 8.11 -1.94
N ASP A 157 7.62 8.22 -3.25
CA ASP A 157 8.84 8.49 -4.01
C ASP A 157 9.15 10.01 -4.10
N ILE A 158 8.20 10.85 -3.65
CA ILE A 158 8.38 12.28 -3.48
C ILE A 158 8.64 12.57 -2.01
N ASP A 159 9.62 13.40 -1.73
CA ASP A 159 10.15 13.66 -0.38
C ASP A 159 9.25 14.54 0.51
N ALA A 160 8.24 15.21 -0.07
CA ALA A 160 7.28 16.03 0.66
C ALA A 160 6.01 16.31 -0.14
N LEU A 161 4.99 16.86 0.51
CA LEU A 161 3.91 17.58 -0.15
C LEU A 161 4.41 18.96 -0.60
N TYR A 162 4.01 19.38 -1.79
CA TYR A 162 4.34 20.69 -2.35
C TYR A 162 3.07 21.44 -2.76
N ASP A 163 3.14 22.78 -2.77
CA ASP A 163 2.05 23.66 -3.21
C ASP A 163 1.83 23.66 -4.75
N ALA A 164 2.83 23.17 -5.49
CA ALA A 164 2.81 22.94 -6.94
C ALA A 164 3.67 21.72 -7.30
N PRO A 165 3.61 21.19 -8.52
CA PRO A 165 4.51 20.10 -8.94
C PRO A 165 5.98 20.44 -8.64
N PRO A 166 6.76 19.54 -8.03
CA PRO A 166 8.14 19.83 -7.61
C PRO A 166 9.08 20.14 -8.79
N THR A 167 8.65 19.86 -10.02
CA THR A 167 9.33 20.22 -11.26
C THR A 167 9.13 21.69 -11.66
N GLU A 168 8.16 22.37 -11.08
CA GLU A 168 7.90 23.78 -11.35
C GLU A 168 8.86 24.68 -10.54
N SER A 169 9.37 25.73 -11.20
CA SER A 169 10.22 26.72 -10.54
C SER A 169 9.41 27.48 -9.48
N GLY A 170 9.85 27.40 -8.22
CA GLY A 170 9.19 28.07 -7.12
C GLY A 170 8.26 27.21 -6.27
N ALA A 171 8.09 25.93 -6.59
CA ALA A 171 7.35 24.99 -5.74
C ALA A 171 7.92 24.91 -4.32
N LYS A 172 7.07 25.04 -3.30
CA LYS A 172 7.45 25.07 -1.89
C LYS A 172 6.95 23.82 -1.18
N LYS A 173 7.79 23.27 -0.32
CA LYS A 173 7.40 22.17 0.56
C LYS A 173 6.38 22.64 1.60
N ILE A 174 5.33 21.84 1.80
CA ILE A 174 4.35 21.99 2.85
C ILE A 174 4.78 21.04 3.97
N ALA A 175 5.20 21.62 5.10
CA ALA A 175 5.72 20.85 6.22
C ALA A 175 4.60 20.25 7.08
N GLU A 176 3.46 20.91 7.14
CA GLU A 176 2.32 20.53 7.97
C GLU A 176 1.01 20.98 7.31
N VAL A 177 0.01 20.11 7.33
CA VAL A 177 -1.39 20.39 6.95
C VAL A 177 -2.21 20.25 8.22
N LYS A 178 -2.84 21.34 8.69
CA LYS A 178 -3.64 21.36 9.92
C LYS A 178 -5.11 21.12 9.64
N ASP A 179 -5.54 21.55 8.46
CA ASP A 179 -6.92 21.47 8.06
C ASP A 179 -7.05 21.29 6.54
N LEU A 180 -8.23 20.84 6.11
CA LEU A 180 -8.50 20.63 4.67
C LEU A 180 -8.45 21.92 3.85
N ALA A 181 -8.65 23.08 4.47
CA ALA A 181 -8.52 24.38 3.80
C ALA A 181 -7.08 24.64 3.34
N ASP A 182 -6.08 24.16 4.09
CA ASP A 182 -4.67 24.34 3.77
C ASP A 182 -4.27 23.67 2.43
N ILE A 183 -5.04 22.68 2.00
CA ILE A 183 -4.78 21.91 0.79
C ILE A 183 -5.75 22.22 -0.36
N ALA A 184 -6.79 23.01 -0.11
CA ALA A 184 -7.84 23.32 -1.09
C ALA A 184 -7.30 24.02 -2.37
N GLU A 185 -6.22 24.79 -2.24
CA GLU A 185 -5.61 25.54 -3.34
C GLU A 185 -4.37 24.87 -3.96
N ILE A 186 -3.99 23.67 -3.47
CA ILE A 186 -2.80 22.97 -3.95
C ILE A 186 -3.02 22.49 -5.40
N LYS A 187 -2.13 22.88 -6.31
CA LYS A 187 -2.07 22.35 -7.67
C LYS A 187 -1.47 20.95 -7.66
N LEU A 188 -2.31 19.96 -7.60
CA LEU A 188 -1.87 18.56 -7.60
C LEU A 188 -1.40 18.16 -9.00
N GLY A 189 -0.14 17.75 -9.09
CA GLY A 189 0.39 17.12 -10.31
C GLY A 189 -0.28 15.76 -10.58
N GLY A 190 -0.37 15.38 -11.86
CA GLY A 190 -0.88 14.07 -12.28
C GLY A 190 -0.06 12.88 -11.71
N ALA A 191 -0.51 11.65 -11.99
CA ALA A 191 0.15 10.42 -11.54
C ALA A 191 1.67 10.46 -11.72
N GLY A 192 2.40 10.00 -10.71
CA GLY A 192 3.86 10.10 -10.61
C GLY A 192 4.61 9.57 -11.84
N SER A 193 5.83 10.05 -12.03
CA SER A 193 6.69 9.85 -13.20
C SER A 193 7.03 8.40 -13.56
N ALA A 194 6.76 7.45 -12.68
CA ALA A 194 7.08 6.03 -12.90
C ALA A 194 6.03 5.24 -13.69
N GLY A 195 4.83 5.79 -13.96
CA GLY A 195 3.80 5.16 -14.83
C GLY A 195 3.25 3.80 -14.37
N VAL A 196 3.67 3.28 -13.23
CA VAL A 196 3.39 1.91 -12.77
C VAL A 196 2.36 1.87 -11.64
N GLY A 197 2.11 2.98 -10.95
CA GLY A 197 1.12 3.12 -9.87
C GLY A 197 -0.11 3.90 -10.32
N SER A 198 -1.28 3.51 -9.85
CA SER A 198 -2.55 4.23 -10.08
C SER A 198 -2.69 5.45 -9.16
N GLY A 199 -1.85 5.56 -8.12
CA GLY A 199 -1.89 6.61 -7.12
C GLY A 199 -0.78 7.65 -7.28
N GLY A 200 -1.12 8.91 -7.05
CA GLY A 200 -0.20 10.03 -6.97
C GLY A 200 -0.40 10.78 -5.66
N MET A 201 0.08 12.03 -5.60
CA MET A 201 -0.14 12.89 -4.43
C MET A 201 -1.63 13.13 -4.16
N VAL A 202 -2.47 13.13 -5.22
CA VAL A 202 -3.95 13.25 -5.09
C VAL A 202 -4.51 12.19 -4.16
N THR A 203 -4.20 10.91 -4.40
CA THR A 203 -4.73 9.80 -3.60
C THR A 203 -4.23 9.80 -2.16
N LYS A 204 -3.01 10.31 -1.92
CA LYS A 204 -2.46 10.47 -0.57
C LYS A 204 -3.15 11.58 0.22
N ILE A 205 -3.61 12.63 -0.47
CA ILE A 205 -4.39 13.71 0.15
C ILE A 205 -5.82 13.27 0.42
N GLU A 206 -6.39 12.44 -0.45
CA GLU A 206 -7.75 11.89 -0.29
C GLU A 206 -7.83 10.80 0.79
N ALA A 207 -6.71 10.17 1.14
CA ALA A 207 -6.60 9.16 2.20
C ALA A 207 -6.59 9.78 3.59
#